data_d3c5f3de2695fa1b5ee0b8b87a7c1ab6
#
_entry.id   d3c5f3de2695fa1b5ee0b8b87a7c1ab6
#
_cell.length_a   1.000
_cell.length_b   1.000
_cell.length_c   1.000
_cell.angle_alpha   90.00
_cell.angle_beta   90.00
_cell.angle_gamma   90.00
#
_symmetry.space_group_name_H-M   'P 1'
#
loop_
_entity.id
_entity.type
_entity.pdbx_description
1 polymer ?
#
loop_
_entity_poly.entity_id
_entity_poly.type
_entity_poly.pdbx_seq_one_letter_code
_entity_poly.pdbx_strand_id
1 'polypeptide(L)'
;VQDAALVKQVERLGKFSPYYREKFKEWGLDYPSIKTLDDLEKVPLTSKADFMKDRGESFKLDMDFANIMEYILYEITYTTGTTTGMPSRFYNTTYDMFMQSWMFRIGCKLCYLEPDDILMNLFPYHFIPHIGYYKTVHFASAVGMSMCWGFTGAPLPGFPYNIHRSMQQAIEDIEKKKVNALSGIASYIRRLIMVAEEQGRDLSRINKIQALGEAVPKGMRDDIRRRLQGMGAGDVYISNAFGFTEAQTAFQECQELGGAHSGTPQLAYFEAVDENGKRKPDGEPGLL
;
A
#
# COMPACT_ATOMS: atom_id res chain seq x y z
N VAL A 1 -3.43 -23.67 -5.85
CA VAL A 1 -4.01 -22.71 -4.88
C VAL A 1 -4.48 -21.46 -5.61
N GLN A 2 -3.63 -20.84 -6.44
CA GLN A 2 -3.97 -19.61 -7.18
C GLN A 2 -5.10 -19.84 -8.18
N ASP A 3 -5.07 -20.93 -8.98
CA ASP A 3 -6.19 -21.25 -9.89
C ASP A 3 -7.52 -21.39 -9.18
N ALA A 4 -7.54 -22.01 -8.02
CA ALA A 4 -8.77 -22.14 -7.23
C ALA A 4 -9.27 -20.78 -6.68
N ALA A 5 -8.36 -19.86 -6.38
CA ALA A 5 -8.70 -18.50 -5.99
C ALA A 5 -9.21 -17.69 -7.19
N LEU A 6 -8.56 -17.83 -8.35
CA LEU A 6 -8.96 -17.21 -9.61
C LEU A 6 -10.39 -17.60 -9.98
N VAL A 7 -10.71 -18.89 -9.99
CA VAL A 7 -12.07 -19.38 -10.33
C VAL A 7 -13.13 -18.70 -9.46
N LYS A 8 -12.90 -18.64 -8.14
CA LYS A 8 -13.81 -17.97 -7.21
C LYS A 8 -13.94 -16.48 -7.48
N GLN A 9 -12.83 -15.82 -7.80
CA GLN A 9 -12.82 -14.39 -8.09
C GLN A 9 -13.55 -14.08 -9.39
N VAL A 10 -13.28 -14.84 -10.45
CA VAL A 10 -13.94 -14.67 -11.76
C VAL A 10 -15.45 -14.93 -11.66
N GLU A 11 -15.85 -15.96 -10.92
CA GLU A 11 -17.26 -16.26 -10.64
C GLU A 11 -17.94 -15.09 -9.89
N ARG A 12 -17.27 -14.54 -8.86
CA ARG A 12 -17.76 -13.40 -8.10
C ARG A 12 -17.90 -12.16 -8.99
N LEU A 13 -16.91 -11.86 -9.81
CA LEU A 13 -16.94 -10.73 -10.75
C LEU A 13 -18.03 -10.89 -11.79
N GLY A 14 -18.14 -12.07 -12.41
CA GLY A 14 -19.17 -12.35 -13.41
C GLY A 14 -20.60 -12.31 -12.88
N LYS A 15 -20.80 -12.65 -11.60
CA LYS A 15 -22.11 -12.59 -10.95
C LYS A 15 -22.46 -11.21 -10.41
N PHE A 16 -21.53 -10.52 -9.79
CA PHE A 16 -21.83 -9.39 -8.91
C PHE A 16 -21.20 -8.06 -9.30
N SER A 17 -20.20 -8.03 -10.21
CA SER A 17 -19.68 -6.76 -10.70
C SER A 17 -20.45 -6.30 -11.95
N PRO A 18 -21.15 -5.16 -11.91
CA PRO A 18 -21.82 -4.61 -13.09
C PRO A 18 -20.87 -4.45 -14.27
N TYR A 19 -19.66 -3.91 -14.04
CA TYR A 19 -18.63 -3.75 -15.07
C TYR A 19 -18.26 -5.09 -15.72
N TYR A 20 -17.85 -6.09 -14.94
CA TYR A 20 -17.40 -7.37 -15.50
C TYR A 20 -18.53 -8.19 -16.11
N ARG A 21 -19.75 -8.11 -15.59
CA ARG A 21 -20.91 -8.74 -16.23
C ARG A 21 -21.14 -8.24 -17.65
N GLU A 22 -21.00 -6.91 -17.86
CA GLU A 22 -21.12 -6.30 -19.18
C GLU A 22 -19.94 -6.68 -20.07
N LYS A 23 -18.71 -6.55 -19.54
CA LYS A 23 -17.47 -6.82 -20.28
C LYS A 23 -17.33 -8.26 -20.72
N PHE A 24 -17.65 -9.23 -19.90
CA PHE A 24 -17.63 -10.64 -20.31
C PHE A 24 -18.56 -10.90 -21.52
N LYS A 25 -19.73 -10.25 -21.56
CA LYS A 25 -20.64 -10.32 -22.71
C LYS A 25 -20.04 -9.64 -23.95
N GLU A 26 -19.51 -8.42 -23.79
CA GLU A 26 -18.87 -7.67 -24.89
C GLU A 26 -17.68 -8.43 -25.48
N TRP A 27 -16.87 -9.05 -24.65
CA TRP A 27 -15.71 -9.84 -25.06
C TRP A 27 -16.09 -11.23 -25.62
N GLY A 28 -17.33 -11.63 -25.50
CA GLY A 28 -17.78 -12.97 -25.88
C GLY A 28 -17.16 -14.08 -25.04
N LEU A 29 -16.74 -13.76 -23.80
CA LEU A 29 -16.11 -14.69 -22.88
C LEU A 29 -17.13 -15.33 -21.93
N ASP A 30 -17.15 -16.66 -21.93
CA ASP A 30 -17.82 -17.43 -20.90
C ASP A 30 -16.94 -17.48 -19.65
N TYR A 31 -17.20 -16.63 -18.66
CA TYR A 31 -16.35 -16.52 -17.46
C TYR A 31 -16.17 -17.85 -16.70
N PRO A 32 -17.11 -18.81 -16.64
CA PRO A 32 -16.88 -20.13 -16.10
C PRO A 32 -15.81 -20.95 -16.83
N SER A 33 -15.43 -20.57 -18.05
CA SER A 33 -14.35 -21.24 -18.80
C SER A 33 -12.94 -20.84 -18.32
N ILE A 34 -12.81 -19.76 -17.53
CA ILE A 34 -11.55 -19.30 -16.97
C ILE A 34 -11.27 -20.13 -15.71
N LYS A 35 -10.33 -21.05 -15.79
CA LYS A 35 -10.04 -22.05 -14.75
C LYS A 35 -8.61 -21.99 -14.20
N THR A 36 -7.68 -21.47 -14.98
CA THR A 36 -6.25 -21.44 -14.67
C THR A 36 -5.70 -20.03 -14.90
N LEU A 37 -4.53 -19.75 -14.34
CA LEU A 37 -3.82 -18.50 -14.58
C LEU A 37 -3.50 -18.29 -16.06
N ASP A 38 -3.25 -19.36 -16.81
CA ASP A 38 -3.00 -19.25 -18.25
C ASP A 38 -4.25 -18.78 -19.03
N ASP A 39 -5.45 -19.02 -18.50
CA ASP A 39 -6.68 -18.52 -19.11
C ASP A 39 -6.82 -17.00 -18.99
N LEU A 40 -6.02 -16.32 -18.15
CA LEU A 40 -6.05 -14.85 -18.02
C LEU A 40 -5.65 -14.16 -19.32
N GLU A 41 -4.84 -14.77 -20.17
CA GLU A 41 -4.49 -14.24 -21.49
C GLU A 41 -5.73 -14.04 -22.40
N LYS A 42 -6.86 -14.71 -22.09
CA LYS A 42 -8.13 -14.54 -22.81
C LYS A 42 -8.91 -13.30 -22.33
N VAL A 43 -8.55 -12.76 -21.16
CA VAL A 43 -9.26 -11.64 -20.53
C VAL A 43 -8.56 -10.34 -20.91
N PRO A 44 -9.21 -9.44 -21.64
CA PRO A 44 -8.62 -8.15 -21.99
C PRO A 44 -8.24 -7.34 -20.76
N LEU A 45 -7.16 -6.57 -20.88
CA LEU A 45 -6.68 -5.72 -19.82
C LEU A 45 -7.69 -4.63 -19.46
N THR A 46 -7.88 -4.39 -18.18
CA THR A 46 -8.66 -3.28 -17.65
C THR A 46 -7.72 -2.12 -17.32
N SER A 47 -8.03 -0.95 -17.84
CA SER A 47 -7.21 0.25 -17.66
C SER A 47 -7.76 1.14 -16.54
N LYS A 48 -6.91 2.04 -16.05
CA LYS A 48 -7.36 3.11 -15.14
C LYS A 48 -8.44 3.99 -15.79
N ALA A 49 -8.42 4.17 -17.10
CA ALA A 49 -9.44 4.93 -17.83
C ALA A 49 -10.81 4.27 -17.72
N ASP A 50 -10.88 2.93 -17.75
CA ASP A 50 -12.13 2.19 -17.57
C ASP A 50 -12.69 2.41 -16.15
N PHE A 51 -11.85 2.31 -15.15
CA PHE A 51 -12.22 2.56 -13.77
C PHE A 51 -12.70 4.00 -13.55
N MET A 52 -12.11 4.97 -14.23
CA MET A 52 -12.42 6.39 -14.04
C MET A 52 -13.70 6.85 -14.73
N LYS A 53 -14.31 6.06 -15.63
CA LYS A 53 -15.58 6.40 -16.31
C LYS A 53 -16.68 6.78 -15.31
N ASP A 54 -16.76 6.05 -14.20
CA ASP A 54 -17.74 6.28 -13.13
C ASP A 54 -17.10 6.27 -11.73
N ARG A 55 -15.77 6.45 -11.67
CA ARG A 55 -14.97 6.43 -10.43
C ARG A 55 -15.03 5.10 -9.69
N GLY A 56 -15.16 4.01 -10.43
CA GLY A 56 -15.18 2.65 -9.90
C GLY A 56 -16.54 2.17 -9.38
N GLU A 57 -17.61 2.93 -9.54
CA GLU A 57 -18.93 2.49 -9.07
C GLU A 57 -19.40 1.19 -9.76
N SER A 58 -19.14 1.03 -11.06
CA SER A 58 -19.49 -0.20 -11.79
C SER A 58 -18.61 -1.40 -11.42
N PHE A 59 -17.42 -1.16 -10.85
CA PHE A 59 -16.55 -2.24 -10.36
C PHE A 59 -16.98 -2.78 -9.00
N LYS A 60 -17.73 -1.99 -8.23
CA LYS A 60 -18.26 -2.40 -6.94
C LYS A 60 -19.21 -3.59 -7.12
N LEU A 61 -19.08 -4.57 -6.23
CA LEU A 61 -19.97 -5.72 -6.24
C LEU A 61 -21.37 -5.33 -5.76
N ASP A 62 -22.39 -5.73 -6.49
CA ASP A 62 -23.81 -5.51 -6.18
C ASP A 62 -24.41 -6.67 -5.36
N MET A 63 -23.62 -7.26 -4.47
CA MET A 63 -24.06 -8.30 -3.54
C MET A 63 -24.90 -7.70 -2.42
N ASP A 64 -25.88 -8.45 -1.95
CA ASP A 64 -26.52 -8.15 -0.67
C ASP A 64 -25.62 -8.61 0.49
N PHE A 65 -24.87 -7.69 1.04
CA PHE A 65 -23.96 -7.94 2.15
C PHE A 65 -24.66 -7.84 3.52
N ALA A 66 -25.94 -7.43 3.57
CA ALA A 66 -26.61 -7.08 4.81
C ALA A 66 -26.70 -8.24 5.82
N ASN A 67 -26.64 -9.48 5.32
CA ASN A 67 -26.78 -10.69 6.15
C ASN A 67 -25.49 -11.51 6.31
N ILE A 68 -24.35 -11.00 5.82
CA ILE A 68 -23.08 -11.72 5.85
C ILE A 68 -22.06 -10.87 6.62
N MET A 69 -21.81 -11.22 7.89
CA MET A 69 -20.95 -10.44 8.80
C MET A 69 -19.53 -10.21 8.25
N GLU A 70 -19.00 -11.17 7.48
CA GLU A 70 -17.67 -11.08 6.87
C GLU A 70 -17.58 -10.02 5.79
N TYR A 71 -18.69 -9.60 5.22
CA TYR A 71 -18.75 -8.65 4.10
C TYR A 71 -19.38 -7.31 4.47
N ILE A 72 -19.45 -6.97 5.74
CA ILE A 72 -19.86 -5.63 6.16
C ILE A 72 -18.83 -4.63 5.63
N LEU A 73 -19.30 -3.53 5.06
CA LEU A 73 -18.43 -2.43 4.64
C LEU A 73 -17.65 -1.90 5.86
N TYR A 74 -16.34 -2.09 5.80
CA TYR A 74 -15.44 -1.69 6.88
C TYR A 74 -14.89 -0.29 6.71
N GLU A 75 -14.37 0.01 5.52
CA GLU A 75 -13.77 1.31 5.22
C GLU A 75 -13.96 1.70 3.76
N ILE A 76 -13.88 3.01 3.50
CA ILE A 76 -13.77 3.58 2.17
C ILE A 76 -12.46 4.35 2.13
N THR A 77 -11.50 3.88 1.33
CA THR A 77 -10.23 4.56 1.11
C THR A 77 -10.22 5.30 -0.22
N TYR A 78 -9.30 6.24 -0.38
CA TYR A 78 -9.23 7.09 -1.55
C TYR A 78 -7.81 7.16 -2.12
N THR A 79 -7.72 7.31 -3.45
CA THR A 79 -6.48 7.73 -4.10
C THR A 79 -6.26 9.23 -3.90
N THR A 80 -5.03 9.70 -4.18
CA THR A 80 -4.71 11.14 -4.14
C THR A 80 -5.38 11.95 -5.25
N GLY A 81 -5.87 11.30 -6.31
CA GLY A 81 -6.49 11.99 -7.46
C GLY A 81 -5.53 12.76 -8.35
N THR A 82 -4.22 12.50 -8.29
CA THR A 82 -3.18 13.26 -9.01
C THR A 82 -3.37 13.29 -10.53
N THR A 83 -3.93 12.23 -11.11
CA THR A 83 -4.08 12.10 -12.57
C THR A 83 -5.31 12.86 -13.11
N THR A 84 -6.39 12.93 -12.34
CA THR A 84 -7.68 13.47 -12.80
C THR A 84 -8.18 14.64 -11.96
N GLY A 85 -7.45 15.03 -10.92
CA GLY A 85 -7.88 16.00 -9.92
C GLY A 85 -8.98 15.50 -8.97
N MET A 86 -9.46 14.27 -9.18
CA MET A 86 -10.56 13.69 -8.38
C MET A 86 -10.13 12.37 -7.76
N PRO A 87 -10.22 12.21 -6.43
CA PRO A 87 -9.95 10.94 -5.75
C PRO A 87 -10.94 9.85 -6.16
N SER A 88 -10.44 8.65 -6.38
CA SER A 88 -11.25 7.44 -6.60
C SER A 88 -11.51 6.73 -5.29
N ARG A 89 -12.70 6.16 -5.13
CA ARG A 89 -13.12 5.44 -3.93
C ARG A 89 -12.86 3.94 -4.07
N PHE A 90 -12.40 3.33 -2.98
CA PHE A 90 -12.23 1.88 -2.86
C PHE A 90 -12.89 1.39 -1.59
N TYR A 91 -13.75 0.41 -1.75
CA TYR A 91 -14.57 -0.16 -0.68
C TYR A 91 -13.90 -1.43 -0.16
N ASN A 92 -13.67 -1.50 1.14
CA ASN A 92 -13.15 -2.68 1.80
C ASN A 92 -14.16 -3.21 2.82
N THR A 93 -14.36 -4.51 2.80
CA THR A 93 -15.20 -5.21 3.76
C THR A 93 -14.38 -5.69 4.97
N THR A 94 -15.05 -6.17 6.00
CA THR A 94 -14.42 -6.81 7.15
C THR A 94 -13.59 -8.03 6.73
N TYR A 95 -14.01 -8.76 5.70
CA TYR A 95 -13.23 -9.86 5.13
C TYR A 95 -11.93 -9.38 4.48
N ASP A 96 -11.99 -8.30 3.70
CA ASP A 96 -10.79 -7.70 3.09
C ASP A 96 -9.80 -7.27 4.17
N MET A 97 -10.28 -6.63 5.24
CA MET A 97 -9.45 -6.22 6.36
C MET A 97 -8.78 -7.41 7.06
N PHE A 98 -9.52 -8.49 7.26
CA PHE A 98 -8.98 -9.71 7.84
C PHE A 98 -7.86 -10.31 6.96
N MET A 99 -8.09 -10.42 5.65
CA MET A 99 -7.10 -10.95 4.70
C MET A 99 -5.88 -10.04 4.58
N GLN A 100 -6.08 -8.72 4.56
CA GLN A 100 -4.98 -7.74 4.53
C GLN A 100 -4.13 -7.81 5.81
N SER A 101 -4.71 -8.14 6.96
CA SER A 101 -3.95 -8.31 8.21
C SER A 101 -2.93 -9.44 8.10
N TRP A 102 -3.23 -10.52 7.39
CA TRP A 102 -2.26 -11.57 7.07
C TRP A 102 -1.15 -11.07 6.16
N MET A 103 -1.51 -10.35 5.11
CA MET A 103 -0.55 -9.73 4.19
C MET A 103 0.40 -8.79 4.94
N PHE A 104 -0.12 -7.96 5.82
CA PHE A 104 0.68 -7.02 6.61
C PHE A 104 1.65 -7.72 7.54
N ARG A 105 1.23 -8.80 8.21
CA ARG A 105 2.12 -9.59 9.07
C ARG A 105 3.30 -10.17 8.30
N ILE A 106 3.06 -10.70 7.10
CA ILE A 106 4.12 -11.23 6.24
C ILE A 106 5.02 -10.09 5.73
N GLY A 107 4.42 -8.99 5.25
CA GLY A 107 5.15 -7.82 4.78
C GLY A 107 6.05 -7.22 5.87
N CYS A 108 5.56 -7.11 7.11
CA CYS A 108 6.35 -6.64 8.24
C CYS A 108 7.55 -7.54 8.53
N LYS A 109 7.38 -8.86 8.46
CA LYS A 109 8.51 -9.80 8.60
C LYS A 109 9.56 -9.60 7.51
N LEU A 110 9.15 -9.37 6.27
CA LEU A 110 10.07 -9.11 5.16
C LEU A 110 10.88 -7.82 5.35
N CYS A 111 10.31 -6.81 6.02
CA CYS A 111 10.99 -5.55 6.33
C CYS A 111 11.46 -5.43 7.79
N TYR A 112 11.54 -6.56 8.49
CA TYR A 112 12.06 -6.66 9.87
C TYR A 112 11.33 -5.79 10.91
N LEU A 113 10.08 -5.43 10.66
CA LEU A 113 9.23 -4.78 11.66
C LEU A 113 8.68 -5.82 12.64
N GLU A 114 8.86 -5.56 13.93
CA GLU A 114 8.57 -6.48 15.03
C GLU A 114 7.59 -5.85 16.03
N PRO A 115 6.91 -6.66 16.88
CA PRO A 115 5.93 -6.14 17.84
C PRO A 115 6.49 -5.14 18.86
N ASP A 116 7.77 -5.18 19.15
CA ASP A 116 8.46 -4.27 20.10
C ASP A 116 8.94 -2.96 19.46
N ASP A 117 8.76 -2.79 18.14
CA ASP A 117 9.03 -1.53 17.48
C ASP A 117 8.04 -0.43 17.88
N ILE A 118 8.55 0.78 17.96
CA ILE A 118 7.76 2.00 18.09
C ILE A 118 7.79 2.72 16.74
N LEU A 119 6.70 2.60 16.00
CA LEU A 119 6.59 3.11 14.65
C LEU A 119 6.04 4.54 14.63
N MET A 120 6.69 5.45 13.90
CA MET A 120 6.12 6.76 13.55
C MET A 120 5.47 6.70 12.17
N ASN A 121 4.17 6.95 12.11
CA ASN A 121 3.44 7.13 10.86
C ASN A 121 3.62 8.56 10.34
N LEU A 122 4.41 8.72 9.28
CA LEU A 122 4.74 10.00 8.65
C LEU A 122 3.97 10.25 7.34
N PHE A 123 2.99 9.39 7.00
CA PHE A 123 2.10 9.70 5.89
C PHE A 123 1.23 10.94 6.18
N PRO A 124 0.91 11.72 5.15
CA PRO A 124 0.03 12.88 5.33
C PRO A 124 -1.33 12.46 5.87
N TYR A 125 -1.77 13.13 6.92
CA TYR A 125 -3.14 13.04 7.37
C TYR A 125 -4.00 14.01 6.56
N HIS A 126 -5.12 13.52 6.04
CA HIS A 126 -6.03 14.31 5.21
C HIS A 126 -7.47 14.00 5.56
N PHE A 127 -8.39 14.95 5.34
CA PHE A 127 -9.82 14.73 5.60
C PHE A 127 -10.45 13.68 4.68
N ILE A 128 -9.86 13.46 3.50
CA ILE A 128 -10.17 12.29 2.65
C ILE A 128 -9.25 11.17 3.07
N PRO A 129 -9.79 10.02 3.55
CA PRO A 129 -8.98 8.91 4.02
C PRO A 129 -8.00 8.40 2.95
N HIS A 130 -6.73 8.78 3.09
CA HIS A 130 -5.67 8.37 2.18
C HIS A 130 -5.14 6.99 2.56
N ILE A 131 -5.03 6.12 1.56
CA ILE A 131 -4.66 4.71 1.77
C ILE A 131 -3.33 4.54 2.53
N GLY A 132 -2.28 5.31 2.19
CA GLY A 132 -0.98 5.19 2.85
C GLY A 132 -1.03 5.41 4.35
N TYR A 133 -1.80 6.43 4.80
CA TYR A 133 -1.97 6.71 6.22
C TYR A 133 -2.71 5.59 6.94
N TYR A 134 -3.86 5.17 6.43
CA TYR A 134 -4.71 4.18 7.08
C TYR A 134 -4.13 2.77 7.02
N LYS A 135 -3.52 2.37 5.90
CA LYS A 135 -2.87 1.05 5.83
C LYS A 135 -1.65 0.95 6.76
N THR A 136 -0.96 2.05 7.05
CA THR A 136 0.09 2.08 8.09
C THR A 136 -0.49 1.78 9.47
N VAL A 137 -1.68 2.31 9.80
CA VAL A 137 -2.38 1.97 11.04
C VAL A 137 -2.73 0.48 11.09
N HIS A 138 -3.28 -0.04 9.99
CA HIS A 138 -3.71 -1.44 9.93
C HIS A 138 -2.53 -2.40 10.07
N PHE A 139 -1.40 -2.15 9.42
CA PHE A 139 -0.27 -3.06 9.55
C PHE A 139 0.38 -2.98 10.94
N ALA A 140 0.48 -1.81 11.53
CA ALA A 140 0.96 -1.67 12.89
C ALA A 140 0.08 -2.46 13.89
N SER A 141 -1.24 -2.32 13.74
CA SER A 141 -2.22 -3.08 14.54
C SER A 141 -2.12 -4.59 14.30
N ALA A 142 -1.99 -5.03 13.04
CA ALA A 142 -1.90 -6.46 12.70
C ALA A 142 -0.68 -7.15 13.30
N VAL A 143 0.43 -6.41 13.48
CA VAL A 143 1.67 -6.92 14.10
C VAL A 143 1.66 -6.72 15.62
N GLY A 144 0.96 -5.71 16.12
CA GLY A 144 0.93 -5.35 17.54
C GLY A 144 2.01 -4.35 17.93
N MET A 145 2.49 -3.54 16.97
CA MET A 145 3.48 -2.48 17.23
C MET A 145 2.87 -1.29 17.96
N SER A 146 3.68 -0.61 18.76
CA SER A 146 3.35 0.72 19.25
C SER A 146 3.42 1.72 18.12
N MET A 147 2.45 2.64 18.02
CA MET A 147 2.41 3.61 16.95
C MET A 147 2.36 5.04 17.46
N CYS A 148 3.18 5.90 16.86
CA CYS A 148 3.18 7.34 17.03
C CYS A 148 2.61 8.03 15.78
N TRP A 149 1.93 9.13 15.99
CA TRP A 149 1.24 9.88 14.94
C TRP A 149 2.04 11.11 14.56
N GLY A 150 2.57 11.15 13.34
CA GLY A 150 3.28 12.31 12.81
C GLY A 150 2.35 13.45 12.43
N PHE A 151 1.10 13.15 12.06
CA PHE A 151 0.10 14.14 11.60
C PHE A 151 0.69 15.12 10.58
N THR A 152 1.45 14.61 9.62
CA THR A 152 2.05 15.40 8.56
C THR A 152 1.02 15.83 7.53
N GLY A 153 1.37 16.76 6.66
CA GLY A 153 0.49 17.24 5.59
C GLY A 153 0.19 18.74 5.68
N ALA A 154 -0.67 19.21 4.78
CA ALA A 154 -1.11 20.60 4.77
C ALA A 154 -2.27 20.82 5.75
N PRO A 155 -2.41 22.04 6.31
CA PRO A 155 -3.54 22.39 7.15
C PRO A 155 -4.88 22.08 6.50
N LEU A 156 -5.82 21.57 7.28
CA LEU A 156 -7.16 21.23 6.79
C LEU A 156 -8.04 22.47 6.72
N PRO A 157 -8.58 22.83 5.54
CA PRO A 157 -9.50 23.95 5.43
C PRO A 157 -10.74 23.76 6.30
N GLY A 158 -11.18 24.81 6.96
CA GLY A 158 -12.40 24.81 7.77
C GLY A 158 -12.27 24.20 9.18
N PHE A 159 -11.10 23.68 9.54
CA PHE A 159 -10.87 23.24 10.93
C PHE A 159 -10.50 24.43 11.82
N PRO A 160 -11.11 24.53 13.02
CA PRO A 160 -10.87 25.66 13.92
C PRO A 160 -9.48 25.67 14.58
N TYR A 161 -8.78 24.52 14.54
CA TYR A 161 -7.41 24.37 15.04
C TYR A 161 -6.57 23.54 14.10
N ASN A 162 -5.28 23.87 14.04
CA ASN A 162 -4.34 23.09 13.25
C ASN A 162 -4.00 21.78 13.98
N ILE A 163 -4.43 20.66 13.40
CA ILE A 163 -4.09 19.32 13.89
C ILE A 163 -2.77 18.80 13.28
N HIS A 164 -2.30 19.42 12.20
CA HIS A 164 -1.05 19.05 11.57
C HIS A 164 0.14 19.49 12.40
N ARG A 165 1.11 18.62 12.46
CA ARG A 165 2.37 18.87 13.13
C ARG A 165 3.41 19.37 12.14
N SER A 166 4.22 20.32 12.58
CA SER A 166 5.41 20.70 11.84
C SER A 166 6.43 19.53 11.85
N MET A 167 7.35 19.57 10.90
CA MET A 167 8.45 18.61 10.88
C MET A 167 9.27 18.64 12.19
N GLN A 168 9.46 19.85 12.75
CA GLN A 168 10.11 20.05 14.04
C GLN A 168 9.40 19.27 15.17
N GLN A 169 8.09 19.39 15.26
CA GLN A 169 7.30 18.66 16.27
C GLN A 169 7.33 17.15 16.06
N ALA A 170 7.40 16.69 14.80
CA ALA A 170 7.57 15.27 14.50
C ALA A 170 8.94 14.75 14.97
N ILE A 171 10.01 15.52 14.77
CA ILE A 171 11.35 15.18 15.25
C ILE A 171 11.38 15.11 16.78
N GLU A 172 10.80 16.10 17.47
CA GLU A 172 10.69 16.12 18.94
C GLU A 172 9.95 14.90 19.47
N ASP A 173 8.88 14.50 18.81
CA ASP A 173 8.13 13.29 19.18
C ASP A 173 8.95 11.99 18.95
N ILE A 174 9.73 11.91 17.88
CA ILE A 174 10.63 10.77 17.62
C ILE A 174 11.59 10.58 18.80
N GLU A 175 12.26 11.64 19.21
CA GLU A 175 13.18 11.60 20.35
C GLU A 175 12.47 11.25 21.66
N LYS A 176 11.45 12.03 22.01
CA LYS A 176 10.73 11.91 23.28
C LYS A 176 10.07 10.55 23.46
N LYS A 177 9.51 9.98 22.40
CA LYS A 177 8.81 8.69 22.41
C LYS A 177 9.72 7.51 22.06
N LYS A 178 11.00 7.77 21.85
CA LYS A 178 12.04 6.75 21.54
C LYS A 178 11.65 5.90 20.32
N VAL A 179 11.12 6.53 19.28
CA VAL A 179 10.76 5.89 18.03
C VAL A 179 12.00 5.25 17.41
N ASN A 180 11.87 4.01 16.93
CA ASN A 180 12.95 3.31 16.24
C ASN A 180 12.60 2.92 14.81
N ALA A 181 11.34 3.03 14.41
CA ALA A 181 10.88 2.71 13.08
C ALA A 181 10.07 3.88 12.45
N LEU A 182 10.33 4.19 11.18
CA LEU A 182 9.62 5.21 10.43
C LEU A 182 8.86 4.59 9.27
N SER A 183 7.62 5.03 9.03
CA SER A 183 6.86 4.68 7.83
C SER A 183 6.30 5.94 7.16
N GLY A 184 6.53 6.09 5.85
CA GLY A 184 6.08 7.25 5.11
C GLY A 184 6.67 7.36 3.70
N ILE A 185 6.52 8.55 3.11
CA ILE A 185 7.08 8.88 1.80
C ILE A 185 8.60 9.11 1.94
N ALA A 186 9.40 8.46 1.12
CA ALA A 186 10.86 8.45 1.24
C ALA A 186 11.49 9.85 1.23
N SER A 187 11.06 10.72 0.32
CA SER A 187 11.54 12.11 0.23
C SER A 187 11.23 12.91 1.49
N TYR A 188 10.06 12.71 2.10
CA TYR A 188 9.70 13.35 3.37
C TYR A 188 10.56 12.83 4.53
N ILE A 189 10.72 11.51 4.64
CA ILE A 189 11.59 10.88 5.66
C ILE A 189 13.02 11.40 5.53
N ARG A 190 13.58 11.42 4.32
CA ARG A 190 14.91 11.96 4.07
C ARG A 190 15.03 13.43 4.51
N ARG A 191 14.04 14.26 4.16
CA ARG A 191 14.03 15.68 4.55
C ARG A 191 13.95 15.85 6.07
N LEU A 192 13.16 15.05 6.75
CA LEU A 192 13.06 15.04 8.21
C LEU A 192 14.41 14.73 8.85
N ILE A 193 15.12 13.72 8.36
CA ILE A 193 16.45 13.32 8.86
C ILE A 193 17.48 14.43 8.61
N MET A 194 17.45 15.10 7.45
CA MET A 194 18.31 16.26 7.15
C MET A 194 18.09 17.40 8.16
N VAL A 195 16.82 17.74 8.41
CA VAL A 195 16.46 18.80 9.36
C VAL A 195 16.89 18.43 10.78
N ALA A 196 16.73 17.18 11.18
CA ALA A 196 17.19 16.70 12.48
C ALA A 196 18.71 16.81 12.63
N GLU A 197 19.48 16.42 11.62
CA GLU A 197 20.94 16.56 11.58
C GLU A 197 21.38 18.04 11.67
N GLU A 198 20.79 18.92 10.86
CA GLU A 198 21.05 20.36 10.86
C GLU A 198 20.81 21.01 12.24
N GLN A 199 19.88 20.46 13.02
CA GLN A 199 19.50 20.96 14.34
C GLN A 199 20.20 20.23 15.49
N GLY A 200 21.10 19.29 15.21
CA GLY A 200 21.80 18.51 16.23
C GLY A 200 20.87 17.64 17.09
N ARG A 201 19.76 17.15 16.47
CA ARG A 201 18.78 16.30 17.17
C ARG A 201 19.26 14.85 17.22
N ASP A 202 18.75 14.10 18.18
CA ASP A 202 19.13 12.70 18.40
C ASP A 202 18.13 11.75 17.73
N LEU A 203 18.49 11.21 16.57
CA LEU A 203 17.77 10.12 15.90
C LEU A 203 18.54 8.78 15.94
N SER A 204 19.46 8.62 16.89
CA SER A 204 20.32 7.42 17.01
C SER A 204 19.57 6.10 17.18
N ARG A 205 18.33 6.16 17.62
CA ARG A 205 17.49 4.96 17.79
C ARG A 205 16.85 4.47 16.49
N ILE A 206 16.79 5.29 15.44
CA ILE A 206 16.18 4.90 14.17
C ILE A 206 17.05 3.81 13.52
N ASN A 207 16.48 2.62 13.38
CA ASN A 207 17.13 1.47 12.75
C ASN A 207 16.28 0.83 11.65
N LYS A 208 15.01 1.24 11.49
CA LYS A 208 14.10 0.68 10.49
C LYS A 208 13.33 1.79 9.78
N ILE A 209 13.28 1.72 8.45
CA ILE A 209 12.51 2.65 7.62
C ILE A 209 11.74 1.83 6.58
N GLN A 210 10.43 1.96 6.60
CA GLN A 210 9.54 1.46 5.56
C GLN A 210 9.06 2.64 4.71
N ALA A 211 9.56 2.74 3.50
CA ALA A 211 9.19 3.80 2.56
C ALA A 211 8.19 3.28 1.52
N LEU A 212 7.16 4.08 1.22
CA LEU A 212 6.13 3.76 0.23
C LEU A 212 5.81 5.02 -0.59
N GLY A 213 5.15 4.82 -1.73
CA GLY A 213 4.60 5.88 -2.57
C GLY A 213 5.56 6.47 -3.60
N GLU A 214 6.85 6.22 -3.44
CA GLU A 214 7.88 6.58 -4.42
C GLU A 214 9.08 5.61 -4.34
N ALA A 215 9.87 5.57 -5.39
CA ALA A 215 11.08 4.75 -5.42
C ALA A 215 12.14 5.28 -4.43
N VAL A 216 12.91 4.37 -3.85
CA VAL A 216 14.03 4.70 -2.95
C VAL A 216 15.34 4.29 -3.63
N PRO A 217 15.93 5.13 -4.49
CA PRO A 217 17.16 4.80 -5.19
C PRO A 217 18.33 4.62 -4.22
N LYS A 218 19.34 3.87 -4.67
CA LYS A 218 20.52 3.55 -3.85
C LYS A 218 21.16 4.79 -3.21
N GLY A 219 21.35 5.87 -3.97
CA GLY A 219 21.94 7.10 -3.45
C GLY A 219 21.12 7.74 -2.32
N MET A 220 19.78 7.65 -2.36
CA MET A 220 18.93 8.13 -1.27
C MET A 220 19.08 7.25 -0.02
N ARG A 221 19.15 5.93 -0.18
CA ARG A 221 19.38 4.99 0.94
C ARG A 221 20.73 5.24 1.61
N ASP A 222 21.77 5.40 0.81
CA ASP A 222 23.12 5.64 1.30
C ASP A 222 23.20 7.00 2.04
N ASP A 223 22.54 8.04 1.55
CA ASP A 223 22.46 9.35 2.21
C ASP A 223 21.72 9.28 3.54
N ILE A 224 20.57 8.59 3.58
CA ILE A 224 19.79 8.38 4.81
C ILE A 224 20.62 7.63 5.86
N ARG A 225 21.25 6.51 5.48
CA ARG A 225 22.09 5.72 6.39
C ARG A 225 23.26 6.54 6.94
N ARG A 226 23.99 7.21 6.07
CA ARG A 226 25.14 8.04 6.44
C ARG A 226 24.76 9.11 7.49
N ARG A 227 23.62 9.78 7.29
CA ARG A 227 23.14 10.82 8.21
C ARG A 227 22.74 10.25 9.55
N LEU A 228 21.95 9.18 9.58
CA LEU A 228 21.53 8.52 10.81
C LEU A 228 22.74 7.96 11.58
N GLN A 229 23.69 7.33 10.89
CA GLN A 229 24.95 6.86 11.50
C GLN A 229 25.79 8.03 12.03
N GLY A 230 25.82 9.17 11.34
CA GLY A 230 26.44 10.40 11.83
C GLY A 230 25.82 10.94 13.13
N MET A 231 24.53 10.66 13.36
CA MET A 231 23.81 10.96 14.59
C MET A 231 23.91 9.84 15.65
N GLY A 232 24.71 8.79 15.41
CA GLY A 232 24.94 7.70 16.36
C GLY A 232 24.06 6.46 16.17
N ALA A 233 23.26 6.38 15.11
CA ALA A 233 22.52 5.17 14.82
C ALA A 233 23.45 4.02 14.42
N GLY A 234 23.05 2.78 14.74
CA GLY A 234 23.71 1.58 14.26
C GLY A 234 23.34 1.26 12.81
N ASP A 235 23.18 -0.02 12.51
CA ASP A 235 22.70 -0.45 11.20
C ASP A 235 21.25 -0.01 10.98
N VAL A 236 21.01 0.61 9.82
CA VAL A 236 19.69 1.11 9.43
C VAL A 236 19.19 0.31 8.25
N TYR A 237 18.09 -0.40 8.47
CA TYR A 237 17.38 -1.10 7.42
C TYR A 237 16.37 -0.18 6.73
N ILE A 238 16.46 -0.08 5.41
CA ILE A 238 15.54 0.72 4.60
C ILE A 238 14.88 -0.19 3.59
N SER A 239 13.59 -0.41 3.76
CA SER A 239 12.75 -1.18 2.86
C SER A 239 11.86 -0.25 2.04
N ASN A 240 11.70 -0.56 0.76
CA ASN A 240 10.71 0.08 -0.09
C ASN A 240 9.54 -0.87 -0.32
N ALA A 241 8.32 -0.36 -0.22
CA ALA A 241 7.13 -1.10 -0.62
C ALA A 241 6.56 -0.48 -1.90
N PHE A 242 6.27 -1.33 -2.87
CA PHE A 242 5.54 -0.98 -4.08
C PHE A 242 4.11 -1.50 -3.97
N GLY A 243 3.14 -0.65 -4.21
CA GLY A 243 1.73 -1.01 -4.22
C GLY A 243 0.88 0.09 -4.84
N PHE A 244 -0.32 -0.27 -5.22
CA PHE A 244 -1.29 0.66 -5.80
C PHE A 244 -2.68 0.37 -5.23
N THR A 245 -3.48 1.43 -5.15
CA THR A 245 -4.76 1.41 -4.44
C THR A 245 -5.75 0.42 -5.07
N GLU A 246 -5.71 0.29 -6.38
CA GLU A 246 -6.61 -0.57 -7.16
C GLU A 246 -6.47 -2.06 -6.79
N ALA A 247 -5.24 -2.51 -6.52
CA ALA A 247 -4.97 -3.91 -6.15
C ALA A 247 -5.12 -4.18 -4.65
N GLN A 248 -5.16 -3.15 -3.80
CA GLN A 248 -5.22 -3.27 -2.33
C GLN A 248 -4.14 -4.18 -1.73
N THR A 249 -3.03 -4.35 -2.45
CA THR A 249 -1.89 -5.18 -2.08
C THR A 249 -0.59 -4.43 -2.29
N ALA A 250 0.49 -4.96 -1.72
CA ALA A 250 1.82 -4.39 -1.86
C ALA A 250 2.88 -5.49 -1.95
N PHE A 251 3.92 -5.18 -2.72
CA PHE A 251 5.19 -5.90 -2.69
C PHE A 251 6.09 -5.25 -1.67
N GLN A 252 6.78 -6.06 -0.90
CA GLN A 252 7.71 -5.60 0.12
C GLN A 252 9.12 -5.99 -0.26
N GLU A 253 10.02 -5.04 -0.26
CA GLU A 253 11.44 -5.29 -0.47
C GLU A 253 12.05 -5.93 0.77
N CYS A 254 12.86 -6.96 0.57
CA CYS A 254 13.69 -7.55 1.62
C CYS A 254 15.13 -7.04 1.55
N GLN A 255 15.90 -7.30 2.59
CA GLN A 255 17.28 -6.80 2.70
C GLN A 255 18.24 -7.48 1.72
N GLU A 256 18.03 -8.75 1.42
CA GLU A 256 19.06 -9.59 0.80
C GLU A 256 19.10 -9.50 -0.74
N LEU A 257 17.99 -9.23 -1.38
CA LEU A 257 17.85 -9.42 -2.82
C LEU A 257 17.61 -8.15 -3.63
N GLY A 258 17.36 -7.01 -2.98
CA GLY A 258 17.10 -5.74 -3.67
C GLY A 258 15.88 -5.77 -4.60
N GLY A 259 15.01 -6.76 -4.46
CA GLY A 259 13.77 -6.92 -5.19
C GLY A 259 12.54 -6.92 -4.28
N ALA A 260 11.37 -6.64 -4.83
CA ALA A 260 10.12 -6.65 -4.10
C ALA A 260 9.45 -8.03 -4.16
N HIS A 261 9.01 -8.52 -3.01
CA HIS A 261 8.37 -9.82 -2.86
C HIS A 261 6.86 -9.70 -2.73
N SER A 262 6.12 -10.54 -3.44
CA SER A 262 4.74 -10.83 -3.12
C SER A 262 4.67 -11.76 -1.92
N GLY A 263 4.41 -11.21 -0.74
CA GLY A 263 4.32 -11.99 0.49
C GLY A 263 3.09 -12.90 0.57
N THR A 264 2.08 -12.65 -0.28
CA THR A 264 0.79 -13.34 -0.23
C THR A 264 0.27 -13.70 -1.62
N PRO A 265 0.94 -14.63 -2.32
CA PRO A 265 0.57 -15.02 -3.68
C PRO A 265 -0.86 -15.60 -3.79
N GLN A 266 -1.44 -16.05 -2.68
CA GLN A 266 -2.82 -16.50 -2.62
C GLN A 266 -3.86 -15.35 -2.65
N LEU A 267 -3.46 -14.11 -2.37
CA LEU A 267 -4.34 -12.93 -2.39
C LEU A 267 -4.24 -12.13 -3.68
N ALA A 268 -3.07 -12.16 -4.32
CA ALA A 268 -2.83 -11.42 -5.54
C ALA A 268 -1.89 -12.21 -6.46
N TYR A 269 -2.22 -12.23 -7.72
CA TYR A 269 -1.37 -12.74 -8.78
C TYR A 269 -0.85 -11.58 -9.61
N PHE A 270 0.43 -11.61 -9.93
CA PHE A 270 1.09 -10.60 -10.74
C PHE A 270 1.82 -11.28 -11.90
N GLU A 271 1.71 -10.68 -13.05
CA GLU A 271 2.44 -11.14 -14.24
C GLU A 271 2.93 -9.94 -15.05
N ALA A 272 4.05 -10.12 -15.74
CA ALA A 272 4.50 -9.18 -16.74
C ALA A 272 3.87 -9.55 -18.07
N VAL A 273 3.24 -8.60 -18.74
CA VAL A 273 2.59 -8.81 -20.04
C VAL A 273 3.13 -7.85 -21.10
N ASP A 274 2.95 -8.20 -22.36
CA ASP A 274 3.20 -7.30 -23.49
C ASP A 274 2.02 -6.32 -23.69
N GLU A 275 2.11 -5.48 -24.70
CA GLU A 275 1.09 -4.47 -25.04
C GLU A 275 -0.27 -5.10 -25.43
N ASN A 276 -0.28 -6.38 -25.79
CA ASN A 276 -1.50 -7.13 -26.14
C ASN A 276 -2.04 -7.95 -24.95
N GLY A 277 -1.44 -7.85 -23.77
CA GLY A 277 -1.82 -8.61 -22.59
C GLY A 277 -1.31 -10.05 -22.57
N LYS A 278 -0.36 -10.41 -23.45
CA LYS A 278 0.24 -11.73 -23.48
C LYS A 278 1.37 -11.82 -22.47
N ARG A 279 1.37 -12.87 -21.67
CA ARG A 279 2.37 -13.09 -20.63
C ARG A 279 3.79 -13.17 -21.20
N LYS A 280 4.69 -12.46 -20.56
CA LYS A 280 6.13 -12.49 -20.85
C LYS A 280 6.80 -13.63 -20.10
N PRO A 281 7.87 -14.20 -20.68
CA PRO A 281 8.72 -15.14 -19.95
C PRO A 281 9.30 -14.54 -18.67
N ASP A 282 9.56 -15.39 -17.68
CA ASP A 282 10.19 -14.95 -16.44
C ASP A 282 11.55 -14.28 -16.69
N GLY A 283 11.77 -13.13 -16.08
CA GLY A 283 12.97 -12.32 -16.24
C GLY A 283 12.92 -11.30 -17.39
N GLU A 284 11.88 -11.31 -18.23
CA GLU A 284 11.67 -10.28 -19.25
C GLU A 284 10.85 -9.11 -18.71
N PRO A 285 11.22 -7.86 -19.05
CA PRO A 285 10.44 -6.70 -18.68
C PRO A 285 9.11 -6.65 -19.42
N GLY A 286 8.05 -6.19 -18.75
CA GLY A 286 6.72 -6.04 -19.30
C GLY A 286 5.88 -5.03 -18.54
N LEU A 287 4.63 -4.86 -18.96
CA LEU A 287 3.61 -4.17 -18.19
C LEU A 287 3.18 -5.06 -17.02
N LEU A 288 2.92 -4.47 -15.85
CA LEU A 288 2.48 -5.18 -14.65
C LEU A 288 0.97 -5.07 -14.53
#